data_2642c64f07ea393f1e087cbbe870fe81
#
_entry.id   2642c64f07ea393f1e087cbbe870fe81
#
_cell.length_a   1.000
_cell.length_b   1.000
_cell.length_c   1.000
_cell.angle_alpha   90.00
_cell.angle_beta   90.00
_cell.angle_gamma   90.00
#
_symmetry.space_group_name_H-M   'P 1'
#
loop_
_entity.id
_entity.type
_entity.pdbx_description
1 polymer ?
#
loop_
_entity_poly.entity_id
_entity_poly.type
_entity_poly.pdbx_seq_one_letter_code
_entity_poly.pdbx_strand_id
1 'polypeptide(L)'
;MNVTAKPSVPVEMGTSPSQSWQVTPDAVDMTRPAPPVRPLAMAAEPQNITVDAAKSALLIVDMQNDFCAKGGWLDSRGIDISSNRKPIKPLADLIGAFRKNGIPVVWVNWGVRKDLLNISPSLRHAHNPRGDEPGIAQPVPGTRSEVIAAGSWGAQVVDEINPGDKDVQIVKHRFSAFWDTETDAVLRNMGIKTLFVGGVNMDQCVMTTLEDASFLGYDTVLIEDGTATTSPDFCVQAVLYNVKLLFGFVTRSAAILKALS
;
A
#
# COMPACT_ATOMS: atom_id res chain seq x y z
N MET A 1 52.98 16.62 22.24
CA MET A 1 51.79 17.47 22.33
C MET A 1 50.58 16.56 22.20
N ASN A 2 49.94 16.29 23.35
CA ASN A 2 48.67 15.53 23.31
C ASN A 2 47.57 16.47 22.82
N VAL A 3 47.19 16.35 21.56
CA VAL A 3 46.00 16.98 21.05
C VAL A 3 44.84 16.12 21.59
N THR A 4 44.25 16.54 22.70
CA THR A 4 42.96 15.97 23.14
C THR A 4 41.92 16.31 22.07
N ALA A 5 41.56 15.36 21.22
CA ALA A 5 40.50 15.52 20.27
C ALA A 5 39.23 15.91 21.02
N LYS A 6 38.59 17.05 20.64
CA LYS A 6 37.28 17.39 21.15
C LYS A 6 36.33 16.22 20.83
N PRO A 7 35.49 15.78 21.78
CA PRO A 7 34.52 14.73 21.48
C PRO A 7 33.67 15.22 20.31
N SER A 8 33.73 14.49 19.19
CA SER A 8 32.91 14.75 18.02
C SER A 8 31.47 14.37 18.36
N VAL A 9 30.52 15.27 18.07
CA VAL A 9 29.11 14.99 18.21
C VAL A 9 28.77 13.85 17.22
N PRO A 10 28.15 12.73 17.69
CA PRO A 10 27.79 11.66 16.80
C PRO A 10 26.84 12.12 15.68
N VAL A 11 27.06 11.59 14.47
CA VAL A 11 26.18 11.81 13.32
C VAL A 11 25.21 10.65 13.24
N GLU A 12 23.92 10.93 13.17
CA GLU A 12 22.88 9.94 12.95
C GLU A 12 22.86 9.52 11.47
N MET A 13 23.07 8.22 11.20
CA MET A 13 23.01 7.64 9.86
C MET A 13 21.86 6.65 9.77
N GLY A 14 20.74 7.07 9.20
CA GLY A 14 19.54 6.27 9.01
C GLY A 14 18.30 7.13 8.78
N THR A 15 17.13 6.48 8.78
CA THR A 15 15.84 7.11 8.44
C THR A 15 15.05 7.57 9.67
N SER A 16 15.38 7.04 10.84
CA SER A 16 14.78 7.41 12.12
C SER A 16 15.70 6.93 13.27
N PRO A 17 15.54 7.45 14.50
CA PRO A 17 16.37 7.00 15.64
C PRO A 17 16.37 5.49 15.86
N SER A 18 15.25 4.81 15.64
CA SER A 18 15.13 3.35 15.75
C SER A 18 15.67 2.58 14.53
N GLN A 19 16.09 3.27 13.49
CA GLN A 19 16.63 2.72 12.25
C GLN A 19 17.92 3.42 11.82
N SER A 20 18.68 3.94 12.80
CA SER A 20 19.92 4.69 12.57
C SER A 20 21.05 4.14 13.39
N TRP A 21 22.27 4.41 12.93
CA TRP A 21 23.51 4.27 13.69
C TRP A 21 23.99 5.63 14.16
N GLN A 22 24.72 5.68 15.27
CA GLN A 22 25.41 6.85 15.72
C GLN A 22 26.90 6.72 15.38
N VAL A 23 27.41 7.61 14.55
CA VAL A 23 28.75 7.49 13.95
C VAL A 23 29.65 8.65 14.40
N THR A 24 30.84 8.32 14.86
CA THR A 24 31.95 9.25 15.10
C THR A 24 33.16 8.83 14.25
N PRO A 25 34.22 9.65 14.12
CA PRO A 25 35.44 9.26 13.43
C PRO A 25 36.10 7.99 13.97
N ASP A 26 35.91 7.68 15.26
CA ASP A 26 36.61 6.60 15.95
C ASP A 26 35.73 5.41 16.29
N ALA A 27 34.40 5.56 16.20
CA ALA A 27 33.46 4.52 16.64
C ALA A 27 32.10 4.58 15.92
N VAL A 28 31.46 3.42 15.80
CA VAL A 28 30.09 3.29 15.32
C VAL A 28 29.25 2.57 16.38
N ASP A 29 28.23 3.23 16.88
CA ASP A 29 27.21 2.59 17.71
C ASP A 29 26.05 2.12 16.81
N MET A 30 25.92 0.81 16.66
CA MET A 30 24.90 0.14 15.86
C MET A 30 23.66 -0.26 16.66
N THR A 31 23.59 0.09 17.94
CA THR A 31 22.36 -0.13 18.73
C THR A 31 21.23 0.71 18.18
N ARG A 32 20.05 0.12 18.13
CA ARG A 32 18.83 0.77 17.63
C ARG A 32 17.82 0.78 18.76
N PRO A 33 17.57 1.94 19.41
CA PRO A 33 16.57 2.01 20.47
C PRO A 33 15.19 1.70 19.89
N ALA A 34 14.46 0.78 20.54
CA ALA A 34 13.08 0.51 20.16
C ALA A 34 12.21 1.75 20.48
N PRO A 35 11.34 2.19 19.57
CA PRO A 35 10.39 3.24 19.87
C PRO A 35 9.45 2.79 21.00
N PRO A 36 8.93 3.71 21.82
CA PRO A 36 7.90 3.38 22.80
C PRO A 36 6.70 2.71 22.11
N VAL A 37 6.21 1.63 22.71
CA VAL A 37 5.02 0.93 22.21
C VAL A 37 3.80 1.85 22.31
N ARG A 38 3.04 1.94 21.24
CA ARG A 38 1.78 2.71 21.15
C ARG A 38 0.63 1.76 20.85
N PRO A 39 0.01 1.14 21.87
CA PRO A 39 -0.99 0.10 21.65
C PRO A 39 -2.28 0.68 21.08
N LEU A 40 -2.79 0.05 20.02
CA LEU A 40 -4.10 0.30 19.43
C LEU A 40 -4.92 -0.98 19.52
N ALA A 41 -5.92 -0.99 20.41
CA ALA A 41 -6.86 -2.08 20.54
C ALA A 41 -8.12 -1.83 19.71
N MET A 42 -8.54 -2.81 18.90
CA MET A 42 -9.71 -2.67 18.03
C MET A 42 -10.44 -3.99 17.80
N ALA A 43 -11.72 -3.85 17.44
CA ALA A 43 -12.51 -4.99 17.01
C ALA A 43 -12.01 -5.48 15.63
N ALA A 44 -11.82 -6.79 15.51
CA ALA A 44 -11.44 -7.45 14.28
C ALA A 44 -11.96 -8.89 14.28
N GLU A 45 -11.88 -9.57 13.15
CA GLU A 45 -12.17 -10.98 12.99
C GLU A 45 -10.90 -11.72 12.53
N PRO A 46 -10.67 -12.96 12.99
CA PRO A 46 -11.53 -13.77 13.87
C PRO A 46 -11.47 -13.40 15.36
N GLN A 47 -10.56 -12.54 15.80
CA GLN A 47 -10.46 -12.04 17.19
C GLN A 47 -10.18 -10.54 17.20
N ASN A 48 -10.52 -9.86 18.33
CA ASN A 48 -10.04 -8.51 18.58
C ASN A 48 -8.51 -8.48 18.61
N ILE A 49 -7.93 -7.40 18.08
CA ILE A 49 -6.47 -7.25 18.01
C ILE A 49 -5.99 -6.03 18.78
N THR A 50 -4.74 -6.09 19.22
CA THR A 50 -3.99 -4.93 19.68
C THR A 50 -2.68 -4.88 18.90
N VAL A 51 -2.44 -3.79 18.20
CA VAL A 51 -1.23 -3.57 17.38
C VAL A 51 -0.39 -2.43 17.95
N ASP A 52 0.89 -2.36 17.57
CA ASP A 52 1.75 -1.24 17.91
C ASP A 52 1.69 -0.16 16.79
N ALA A 53 1.04 0.97 17.06
CA ALA A 53 0.94 2.07 16.11
C ALA A 53 2.31 2.63 15.67
N ALA A 54 3.35 2.49 16.52
CA ALA A 54 4.71 2.93 16.18
C ALA A 54 5.38 2.04 15.12
N LYS A 55 4.81 0.85 14.87
CA LYS A 55 5.30 -0.13 13.88
C LYS A 55 4.24 -0.50 12.85
N SER A 56 3.21 0.33 12.69
CA SER A 56 2.12 0.11 11.75
C SER A 56 2.19 1.07 10.57
N ALA A 57 1.60 0.67 9.45
CA ALA A 57 1.39 1.54 8.28
C ALA A 57 0.02 1.26 7.64
N LEU A 58 -0.56 2.28 7.00
CA LEU A 58 -1.68 2.14 6.10
C LEU A 58 -1.15 1.93 4.68
N LEU A 59 -1.40 0.77 4.09
CA LEU A 59 -1.02 0.42 2.72
C LEU A 59 -2.23 0.54 1.80
N ILE A 60 -2.18 1.46 0.83
CA ILE A 60 -3.27 1.73 -0.11
C ILE A 60 -2.88 1.23 -1.49
N VAL A 61 -3.68 0.33 -2.03
CA VAL A 61 -3.42 -0.39 -3.28
C VAL A 61 -4.32 0.14 -4.38
N ASP A 62 -3.73 0.64 -5.47
CA ASP A 62 -4.33 0.91 -6.78
C ASP A 62 -5.62 1.76 -6.78
N MET A 63 -5.74 2.72 -5.88
CA MET A 63 -6.85 3.69 -5.91
C MET A 63 -6.66 4.73 -7.03
N GLN A 64 -6.46 4.23 -8.26
CA GLN A 64 -6.06 4.98 -9.45
C GLN A 64 -7.24 5.27 -10.39
N ASN A 65 -7.08 6.29 -11.26
CA ASN A 65 -8.13 6.71 -12.18
C ASN A 65 -8.58 5.58 -13.12
N ASP A 66 -7.66 4.74 -13.59
CA ASP A 66 -7.99 3.62 -14.47
C ASP A 66 -8.93 2.58 -13.84
N PHE A 67 -8.94 2.49 -12.52
CA PHE A 67 -9.80 1.54 -11.77
C PHE A 67 -11.03 2.20 -11.13
N CYS A 68 -10.95 3.51 -10.84
CA CYS A 68 -11.92 4.19 -9.97
C CYS A 68 -12.55 5.45 -10.57
N ALA A 69 -12.13 5.94 -11.74
CA ALA A 69 -12.65 7.18 -12.31
C ALA A 69 -13.39 6.95 -13.63
N LYS A 70 -14.37 7.82 -13.91
CA LYS A 70 -15.00 7.88 -15.23
C LYS A 70 -13.97 8.31 -16.29
N GLY A 71 -13.99 7.64 -17.43
CA GLY A 71 -12.99 7.80 -18.49
C GLY A 71 -11.68 7.06 -18.21
N GLY A 72 -11.58 6.32 -17.10
CA GLY A 72 -10.49 5.37 -16.86
C GLY A 72 -10.67 4.06 -17.65
N TRP A 73 -9.69 3.19 -17.57
CA TRP A 73 -9.67 1.95 -18.35
C TRP A 73 -10.87 1.04 -18.09
N LEU A 74 -11.23 0.75 -16.82
CA LEU A 74 -12.38 -0.11 -16.52
C LEU A 74 -13.71 0.49 -17.00
N ASP A 75 -13.93 1.79 -16.76
CA ASP A 75 -15.13 2.51 -17.21
C ASP A 75 -15.25 2.47 -18.75
N SER A 76 -14.16 2.66 -19.47
CA SER A 76 -14.13 2.63 -20.96
C SER A 76 -14.50 1.26 -21.52
N ARG A 77 -14.33 0.19 -20.74
CA ARG A 77 -14.75 -1.18 -21.10
C ARG A 77 -16.18 -1.50 -20.72
N GLY A 78 -16.94 -0.51 -20.22
CA GLY A 78 -18.33 -0.68 -19.77
C GLY A 78 -18.45 -1.42 -18.44
N ILE A 79 -17.37 -1.54 -17.66
CA ILE A 79 -17.39 -2.14 -16.32
C ILE A 79 -17.92 -1.09 -15.34
N ASP A 80 -18.92 -1.46 -14.54
CA ASP A 80 -19.44 -0.58 -13.48
C ASP A 80 -18.39 -0.42 -12.37
N ILE A 81 -17.78 0.77 -12.33
CA ILE A 81 -16.77 1.13 -11.33
C ILE A 81 -17.35 1.61 -10.00
N SER A 82 -18.68 1.63 -9.84
CA SER A 82 -19.32 2.16 -8.63
C SER A 82 -18.88 1.41 -7.37
N SER A 83 -18.61 0.10 -7.47
CA SER A 83 -18.08 -0.69 -6.37
C SER A 83 -16.67 -0.24 -5.98
N ASN A 84 -15.77 -0.01 -6.95
CA ASN A 84 -14.40 0.42 -6.70
C ASN A 84 -14.29 1.83 -6.10
N ARG A 85 -15.36 2.60 -6.15
CA ARG A 85 -15.43 3.93 -5.53
C ARG A 85 -15.90 3.91 -4.06
N LYS A 86 -16.51 2.81 -3.60
CA LYS A 86 -16.98 2.68 -2.21
C LYS A 86 -15.88 2.90 -1.17
N PRO A 87 -14.64 2.42 -1.35
CA PRO A 87 -13.54 2.62 -0.41
C PRO A 87 -13.06 4.07 -0.26
N ILE A 88 -13.35 4.96 -1.22
CA ILE A 88 -12.80 6.33 -1.25
C ILE A 88 -13.05 7.06 0.08
N LYS A 89 -14.31 7.10 0.54
CA LYS A 89 -14.62 7.81 1.78
C LYS A 89 -14.01 7.17 3.03
N PRO A 90 -14.16 5.87 3.28
CA PRO A 90 -13.47 5.21 4.41
C PRO A 90 -11.95 5.43 4.39
N LEU A 91 -11.32 5.33 3.22
CA LEU A 91 -9.88 5.55 3.09
C LEU A 91 -9.50 7.02 3.32
N ALA A 92 -10.29 7.99 2.84
CA ALA A 92 -10.03 9.40 3.11
C ALA A 92 -10.03 9.71 4.62
N ASP A 93 -11.01 9.17 5.34
CA ASP A 93 -11.10 9.33 6.80
C ASP A 93 -9.90 8.68 7.51
N LEU A 94 -9.52 7.46 7.09
CA LEU A 94 -8.35 6.74 7.64
C LEU A 94 -7.04 7.45 7.33
N ILE A 95 -6.81 7.91 6.10
CA ILE A 95 -5.61 8.66 5.70
C ILE A 95 -5.42 9.87 6.63
N GLY A 96 -6.49 10.64 6.85
CA GLY A 96 -6.47 11.77 7.76
C GLY A 96 -6.10 11.38 9.19
N ALA A 97 -6.70 10.30 9.70
CA ALA A 97 -6.44 9.80 11.05
C ALA A 97 -5.02 9.24 11.22
N PHE A 98 -4.52 8.46 10.26
CA PHE A 98 -3.17 7.90 10.27
C PHE A 98 -2.12 9.02 10.25
N ARG A 99 -2.24 9.99 9.34
CA ARG A 99 -1.36 11.16 9.27
C ARG A 99 -1.36 11.97 10.56
N LYS A 100 -2.55 12.24 11.14
CA LYS A 100 -2.70 12.96 12.41
C LYS A 100 -1.98 12.25 13.56
N ASN A 101 -1.97 10.92 13.56
CA ASN A 101 -1.34 10.10 14.59
C ASN A 101 0.12 9.75 14.27
N GLY A 102 0.71 10.31 13.22
CA GLY A 102 2.10 10.04 12.81
C GLY A 102 2.34 8.59 12.39
N ILE A 103 1.29 7.92 11.89
CA ILE A 103 1.39 6.57 11.32
C ILE A 103 1.51 6.73 9.80
N PRO A 104 2.53 6.15 9.16
CA PRO A 104 2.79 6.36 7.74
C PRO A 104 1.68 5.81 6.86
N VAL A 105 1.44 6.53 5.75
CA VAL A 105 0.61 6.10 4.64
C VAL A 105 1.52 5.73 3.47
N VAL A 106 1.34 4.54 2.94
CA VAL A 106 2.13 3.97 1.83
C VAL A 106 1.19 3.67 0.67
N TRP A 107 1.47 4.24 -0.46
CA TRP A 107 0.73 4.05 -1.70
C TRP A 107 1.49 3.10 -2.60
N VAL A 108 0.83 2.05 -3.05
CA VAL A 108 1.39 1.10 -4.02
C VAL A 108 0.49 1.07 -5.25
N ASN A 109 0.97 1.64 -6.32
CA ASN A 109 0.18 1.92 -7.51
C ASN A 109 0.81 1.32 -8.77
N TRP A 110 -0.02 0.89 -9.71
CA TRP A 110 0.48 0.47 -11.03
C TRP A 110 1.17 1.63 -11.75
N GLY A 111 2.32 1.28 -12.36
CA GLY A 111 3.04 2.18 -13.25
C GLY A 111 3.91 1.36 -14.18
N VAL A 112 3.38 0.93 -15.32
CA VAL A 112 4.09 0.10 -16.28
C VAL A 112 4.91 0.97 -17.23
N ARG A 113 6.11 0.50 -17.59
CA ARG A 113 6.94 1.15 -18.61
C ARG A 113 6.22 1.15 -19.96
N LYS A 114 6.30 2.27 -20.70
CA LYS A 114 5.67 2.38 -22.03
C LYS A 114 6.27 1.42 -23.07
N ASP A 115 7.53 1.02 -22.90
CA ASP A 115 8.20 0.00 -23.73
C ASP A 115 7.86 -1.44 -23.36
N LEU A 116 7.10 -1.64 -22.28
CA LEU A 116 6.60 -2.93 -21.79
C LEU A 116 7.71 -3.93 -21.38
N LEU A 117 8.96 -3.50 -21.23
CA LEU A 117 10.07 -4.38 -20.91
C LEU A 117 10.01 -4.95 -19.46
N ASN A 118 9.16 -4.39 -18.60
CA ASN A 118 9.00 -4.84 -17.21
C ASN A 118 7.77 -5.75 -17.00
N ILE A 119 7.09 -6.20 -18.06
CA ILE A 119 5.92 -7.07 -17.94
C ILE A 119 5.99 -8.28 -18.88
N SER A 120 5.44 -9.40 -18.43
CA SER A 120 5.39 -10.66 -19.19
C SER A 120 4.23 -10.70 -20.19
N PRO A 121 4.30 -11.57 -21.22
CA PRO A 121 3.16 -11.82 -22.09
C PRO A 121 1.90 -12.28 -21.35
N SER A 122 2.04 -13.09 -20.28
CA SER A 122 0.90 -13.54 -19.46
C SER A 122 0.18 -12.38 -18.79
N LEU A 123 0.92 -11.39 -18.26
CA LEU A 123 0.31 -10.21 -17.65
C LEU A 123 -0.41 -9.35 -18.69
N ARG A 124 0.18 -9.20 -19.88
CA ARG A 124 -0.46 -8.50 -21.00
C ARG A 124 -1.75 -9.19 -21.42
N HIS A 125 -1.72 -10.54 -21.54
CA HIS A 125 -2.89 -11.34 -21.87
C HIS A 125 -3.99 -11.20 -20.81
N ALA A 126 -3.66 -11.24 -19.51
CA ALA A 126 -4.64 -11.08 -18.44
C ALA A 126 -5.44 -9.75 -18.53
N HIS A 127 -4.82 -8.69 -19.04
CA HIS A 127 -5.46 -7.38 -19.20
C HIS A 127 -6.16 -7.18 -20.56
N ASN A 128 -5.87 -8.01 -21.54
CA ASN A 128 -6.49 -8.00 -22.87
C ASN A 128 -6.52 -9.42 -23.46
N PRO A 129 -7.37 -10.33 -22.94
CA PRO A 129 -7.35 -11.75 -23.28
C PRO A 129 -7.74 -12.04 -24.73
N ARG A 130 -8.45 -11.13 -25.39
CA ARG A 130 -8.86 -11.27 -26.79
C ARG A 130 -7.94 -10.54 -27.76
N GLY A 131 -7.13 -9.60 -27.28
CA GLY A 131 -6.25 -8.79 -28.10
C GLY A 131 -6.93 -7.69 -28.92
N ASP A 132 -8.22 -7.47 -28.72
CA ASP A 132 -9.07 -6.55 -29.52
C ASP A 132 -9.41 -5.22 -28.80
N GLU A 133 -8.89 -5.03 -27.59
CA GLU A 133 -9.10 -3.82 -26.78
C GLU A 133 -7.76 -3.16 -26.43
N PRO A 134 -7.77 -1.88 -25.95
CA PRO A 134 -6.55 -1.27 -25.44
C PRO A 134 -5.95 -2.08 -24.29
N GLY A 135 -4.74 -2.58 -24.47
CA GLY A 135 -3.97 -3.29 -23.46
C GLY A 135 -3.08 -2.34 -22.66
N ILE A 136 -2.29 -2.91 -21.74
CA ILE A 136 -1.36 -2.17 -20.87
C ILE A 136 -0.49 -1.18 -21.69
N ALA A 137 -0.35 0.02 -21.18
CA ALA A 137 0.40 1.15 -21.74
C ALA A 137 -0.09 1.63 -23.13
N GLN A 138 -1.29 1.22 -23.56
CA GLN A 138 -1.91 1.73 -24.77
C GLN A 138 -2.91 2.85 -24.44
N PRO A 139 -3.05 3.86 -25.32
CA PRO A 139 -4.04 4.90 -25.14
C PRO A 139 -5.46 4.34 -25.30
N VAL A 140 -6.37 4.77 -24.44
CA VAL A 140 -7.79 4.42 -24.50
C VAL A 140 -8.51 5.47 -25.35
N PRO A 141 -9.08 5.13 -26.52
CA PRO A 141 -9.73 6.07 -27.41
C PRO A 141 -10.82 6.91 -26.73
N GLY A 142 -10.81 8.22 -26.98
CA GLY A 142 -11.81 9.14 -26.41
C GLY A 142 -11.62 9.48 -24.93
N THR A 143 -10.53 9.05 -24.31
CA THR A 143 -10.21 9.31 -22.90
C THR A 143 -8.81 9.90 -22.71
N ARG A 144 -8.43 10.21 -21.46
CA ARG A 144 -7.07 10.61 -21.09
C ARG A 144 -6.21 9.44 -20.60
N SER A 145 -6.76 8.22 -20.57
CA SER A 145 -6.07 7.06 -20.05
C SER A 145 -5.07 6.49 -21.06
N GLU A 146 -3.88 6.14 -20.58
CA GLU A 146 -2.95 5.20 -21.18
C GLU A 146 -2.82 4.04 -20.17
N VAL A 147 -3.53 2.96 -20.38
CA VAL A 147 -3.79 1.89 -19.40
C VAL A 147 -2.61 1.64 -18.46
N ILE A 148 -2.74 2.08 -17.22
CA ILE A 148 -1.75 1.94 -16.12
C ILE A 148 -0.29 2.26 -16.50
N ALA A 149 -0.06 3.07 -17.56
CA ALA A 149 1.27 3.50 -17.94
C ALA A 149 1.84 4.48 -16.91
N ALA A 150 3.10 4.31 -16.55
CA ALA A 150 3.77 5.20 -15.61
C ALA A 150 3.68 6.67 -16.06
N GLY A 151 3.23 7.54 -15.14
CA GLY A 151 3.07 8.97 -15.40
C GLY A 151 1.80 9.38 -16.16
N SER A 152 0.98 8.41 -16.64
CA SER A 152 -0.31 8.73 -17.28
C SER A 152 -1.35 9.19 -16.26
N TRP A 153 -2.41 9.88 -16.73
CA TRP A 153 -3.55 10.22 -15.87
C TRP A 153 -4.24 8.98 -15.31
N GLY A 154 -4.35 7.91 -16.11
CA GLY A 154 -4.93 6.63 -15.67
C GLY A 154 -4.21 6.03 -14.46
N ALA A 155 -2.88 6.19 -14.40
CA ALA A 155 -2.04 5.72 -13.31
C ALA A 155 -1.99 6.66 -12.09
N GLN A 156 -2.57 7.87 -12.16
CA GLN A 156 -2.67 8.76 -11.00
C GLN A 156 -3.75 8.29 -10.04
N VAL A 157 -3.54 8.55 -8.75
CA VAL A 157 -4.56 8.33 -7.71
C VAL A 157 -5.76 9.25 -7.96
N VAL A 158 -6.96 8.78 -7.63
CA VAL A 158 -8.19 9.59 -7.74
C VAL A 158 -8.10 10.85 -6.88
N ASP A 159 -8.65 11.96 -7.39
CA ASP A 159 -8.50 13.29 -6.78
C ASP A 159 -9.03 13.39 -5.34
N GLU A 160 -9.95 12.51 -4.95
CA GLU A 160 -10.59 12.54 -3.62
C GLU A 160 -9.68 12.08 -2.47
N ILE A 161 -8.58 11.36 -2.76
CA ILE A 161 -7.69 10.78 -1.74
C ILE A 161 -6.20 10.92 -2.10
N ASN A 162 -5.81 12.07 -2.55
CA ASN A 162 -4.44 12.31 -3.03
C ASN A 162 -3.33 11.97 -2.01
N PRO A 163 -2.20 11.40 -2.47
CA PRO A 163 -1.00 11.26 -1.66
C PRO A 163 -0.52 12.62 -1.14
N GLY A 164 -0.11 12.64 0.13
CA GLY A 164 0.52 13.82 0.75
C GLY A 164 2.04 13.83 0.55
N ASP A 165 2.68 14.98 0.73
CA ASP A 165 4.14 15.16 0.53
C ASP A 165 5.01 14.24 1.40
N LYS A 166 4.49 13.79 2.55
CA LYS A 166 5.19 12.89 3.47
C LYS A 166 4.83 11.42 3.31
N ASP A 167 3.89 11.11 2.43
CA ASP A 167 3.49 9.74 2.17
C ASP A 167 4.54 9.03 1.32
N VAL A 168 4.66 7.75 1.52
CA VAL A 168 5.52 6.91 0.68
C VAL A 168 4.75 6.51 -0.57
N GLN A 169 5.36 6.66 -1.74
CA GLN A 169 4.76 6.25 -3.01
C GLN A 169 5.66 5.21 -3.68
N ILE A 170 5.10 4.06 -4.00
CA ILE A 170 5.79 2.94 -4.62
C ILE A 170 5.07 2.57 -5.91
N VAL A 171 5.82 2.42 -6.98
CA VAL A 171 5.31 1.98 -8.28
C VAL A 171 5.47 0.47 -8.40
N LYS A 172 4.38 -0.22 -8.74
CA LYS A 172 4.40 -1.65 -9.00
C LYS A 172 4.04 -1.97 -10.45
N HIS A 173 4.43 -3.15 -10.90
CA HIS A 173 4.12 -3.68 -12.24
C HIS A 173 3.83 -5.19 -12.18
N ARG A 174 3.36 -5.66 -11.03
CA ARG A 174 2.80 -6.98 -10.74
C ARG A 174 1.50 -6.78 -9.97
N PHE A 175 0.68 -7.83 -9.82
CA PHE A 175 -0.50 -7.77 -8.96
C PHE A 175 -0.12 -7.48 -7.51
N SER A 176 0.84 -8.25 -6.98
CA SER A 176 1.40 -7.97 -5.67
C SER A 176 2.32 -6.75 -5.67
N ALA A 177 2.28 -5.98 -4.59
CA ALA A 177 3.17 -4.85 -4.35
C ALA A 177 4.59 -5.26 -3.97
N PHE A 178 4.85 -6.52 -3.65
CA PHE A 178 6.15 -6.98 -3.15
C PHE A 178 7.08 -7.52 -4.24
N TRP A 179 6.53 -7.97 -5.37
CA TRP A 179 7.36 -8.53 -6.45
C TRP A 179 7.92 -7.45 -7.38
N ASP A 180 9.25 -7.48 -7.53
CA ASP A 180 10.02 -6.55 -8.37
C ASP A 180 9.82 -5.06 -7.99
N THR A 181 9.64 -4.79 -6.69
CA THR A 181 9.46 -3.45 -6.13
C THR A 181 10.36 -3.23 -4.91
N GLU A 182 10.41 -2.00 -4.43
CA GLU A 182 11.13 -1.62 -3.21
C GLU A 182 10.28 -1.75 -1.92
N THR A 183 9.05 -2.28 -1.99
CA THR A 183 8.09 -2.27 -0.88
C THR A 183 8.65 -2.89 0.40
N ASP A 184 9.20 -4.10 0.33
CA ASP A 184 9.74 -4.79 1.51
C ASP A 184 10.92 -4.02 2.12
N ALA A 185 11.85 -3.55 1.27
CA ALA A 185 13.00 -2.79 1.73
C ALA A 185 12.59 -1.48 2.43
N VAL A 186 11.64 -0.75 1.87
CA VAL A 186 11.11 0.49 2.44
C VAL A 186 10.43 0.23 3.78
N LEU A 187 9.51 -0.73 3.85
CA LEU A 187 8.79 -1.05 5.08
C LEU A 187 9.72 -1.52 6.20
N ARG A 188 10.73 -2.34 5.89
CA ARG A 188 11.76 -2.77 6.86
C ARG A 188 12.59 -1.61 7.35
N ASN A 189 13.03 -0.71 6.47
CA ASN A 189 13.78 0.48 6.84
C ASN A 189 12.96 1.48 7.66
N MET A 190 11.63 1.46 7.52
CA MET A 190 10.72 2.22 8.38
C MET A 190 10.42 1.52 9.72
N GLY A 191 10.86 0.27 9.88
CA GLY A 191 10.58 -0.54 11.09
C GLY A 191 9.15 -1.05 11.18
N ILE A 192 8.41 -1.09 10.07
CA ILE A 192 7.01 -1.52 10.03
C ILE A 192 6.91 -3.04 10.25
N LYS A 193 5.89 -3.44 10.99
CA LYS A 193 5.52 -4.81 11.29
C LYS A 193 4.07 -5.12 10.94
N THR A 194 3.16 -4.17 11.15
CA THR A 194 1.73 -4.33 10.90
C THR A 194 1.28 -3.48 9.73
N LEU A 195 0.55 -4.08 8.80
CA LEU A 195 0.00 -3.42 7.62
C LEU A 195 -1.52 -3.44 7.65
N PHE A 196 -2.12 -2.25 7.68
CA PHE A 196 -3.54 -2.07 7.40
C PHE A 196 -3.70 -1.91 5.89
N VAL A 197 -4.38 -2.85 5.24
CA VAL A 197 -4.42 -2.92 3.78
C VAL A 197 -5.80 -2.51 3.27
N GLY A 198 -5.83 -1.53 2.36
CA GLY A 198 -7.03 -1.07 1.66
C GLY A 198 -6.78 -0.84 0.19
N GLY A 199 -7.83 -0.58 -0.60
CA GLY A 199 -7.76 -0.29 -2.04
C GLY A 199 -8.49 -1.29 -2.92
N VAL A 200 -8.07 -1.42 -4.18
CA VAL A 200 -8.73 -2.25 -5.21
C VAL A 200 -7.71 -3.04 -6.05
N ASN A 201 -8.11 -4.12 -6.75
CA ASN A 201 -9.33 -4.90 -6.47
C ASN A 201 -9.05 -5.87 -5.33
N MET A 202 -10.03 -6.05 -4.43
CA MET A 202 -9.87 -6.82 -3.19
C MET A 202 -9.32 -8.24 -3.44
N ASP A 203 -9.86 -8.95 -4.42
CA ASP A 203 -9.53 -10.35 -4.76
C ASP A 203 -8.32 -10.49 -5.69
N GLN A 204 -7.71 -9.38 -6.10
CA GLN A 204 -6.59 -9.34 -7.03
C GLN A 204 -5.37 -8.68 -6.36
N CYS A 205 -5.10 -7.41 -6.68
CA CYS A 205 -3.92 -6.71 -6.18
C CYS A 205 -3.88 -6.59 -4.65
N VAL A 206 -5.01 -6.36 -4.00
CA VAL A 206 -5.09 -6.29 -2.54
C VAL A 206 -4.77 -7.64 -1.92
N MET A 207 -5.46 -8.71 -2.36
CA MET A 207 -5.26 -10.05 -1.80
C MET A 207 -3.84 -10.56 -2.03
N THR A 208 -3.31 -10.48 -3.26
CA THR A 208 -1.95 -10.94 -3.55
C THR A 208 -0.88 -10.15 -2.78
N THR A 209 -1.09 -8.86 -2.57
CA THR A 209 -0.21 -8.03 -1.73
C THR A 209 -0.27 -8.45 -0.27
N LEU A 210 -1.46 -8.73 0.25
CA LEU A 210 -1.67 -9.16 1.63
C LEU A 210 -1.07 -10.55 1.89
N GLU A 211 -1.25 -11.50 0.98
CA GLU A 211 -0.64 -12.83 1.04
C GLU A 211 0.89 -12.75 1.10
N ASP A 212 1.50 -12.02 0.16
CA ASP A 212 2.95 -11.85 0.15
C ASP A 212 3.47 -11.13 1.40
N ALA A 213 2.76 -10.12 1.90
CA ALA A 213 3.09 -9.47 3.16
C ALA A 213 3.10 -10.49 4.32
N SER A 214 2.07 -11.34 4.41
CA SER A 214 1.98 -12.40 5.40
C SER A 214 3.14 -13.40 5.29
N PHE A 215 3.49 -13.83 4.07
CA PHE A 215 4.63 -14.73 3.83
C PHE A 215 5.99 -14.09 4.19
N LEU A 216 6.10 -12.78 4.05
CA LEU A 216 7.30 -12.02 4.45
C LEU A 216 7.36 -11.74 5.96
N GLY A 217 6.33 -12.13 6.72
CA GLY A 217 6.28 -12.01 8.17
C GLY A 217 5.76 -10.67 8.68
N TYR A 218 4.97 -9.96 7.88
CA TYR A 218 4.17 -8.83 8.37
C TYR A 218 2.85 -9.32 8.99
N ASP A 219 2.41 -8.64 10.04
CA ASP A 219 1.05 -8.78 10.56
C ASP A 219 0.09 -8.03 9.65
N THR A 220 -0.84 -8.72 9.03
CA THR A 220 -1.74 -8.13 8.02
C THR A 220 -3.16 -7.96 8.55
N VAL A 221 -3.74 -6.80 8.27
CA VAL A 221 -5.11 -6.43 8.65
C VAL A 221 -5.82 -5.86 7.43
N LEU A 222 -6.76 -6.62 6.87
CA LEU A 222 -7.61 -6.17 5.77
C LEU A 222 -8.68 -5.20 6.29
N ILE A 223 -8.83 -4.06 5.65
CA ILE A 223 -9.89 -3.09 5.94
C ILE A 223 -11.09 -3.40 5.03
N GLU A 224 -12.09 -4.12 5.54
CA GLU A 224 -13.21 -4.62 4.73
C GLU A 224 -13.91 -3.52 3.92
N ASP A 225 -14.33 -2.44 4.58
CA ASP A 225 -14.99 -1.29 3.93
C ASP A 225 -14.01 -0.29 3.29
N GLY A 226 -12.71 -0.50 3.48
CA GLY A 226 -11.61 0.18 2.79
C GLY A 226 -11.15 -0.53 1.54
N THR A 227 -11.80 -1.65 1.14
CA THR A 227 -11.51 -2.41 -0.08
C THR A 227 -12.76 -2.65 -0.90
N ALA A 228 -12.59 -2.85 -2.20
CA ALA A 228 -13.67 -3.26 -3.11
C ALA A 228 -13.12 -3.98 -4.34
N THR A 229 -14.04 -4.53 -5.13
CA THR A 229 -13.73 -5.15 -6.42
C THR A 229 -14.91 -5.04 -7.37
N THR A 230 -14.64 -5.15 -8.66
CA THR A 230 -15.64 -5.34 -9.72
C THR A 230 -15.93 -6.83 -9.99
N SER A 231 -15.27 -7.73 -9.28
CA SER A 231 -15.49 -9.18 -9.37
C SER A 231 -16.82 -9.60 -8.70
N PRO A 232 -17.34 -10.80 -9.01
CA PRO A 232 -18.54 -11.33 -8.35
C PRO A 232 -18.40 -11.47 -6.83
N ASP A 233 -19.52 -11.41 -6.10
CA ASP A 233 -19.55 -11.44 -4.62
C ASP A 233 -18.86 -12.68 -4.01
N PHE A 234 -18.85 -13.80 -4.68
CA PHE A 234 -18.16 -14.99 -4.17
C PHE A 234 -16.63 -14.78 -4.05
N CYS A 235 -16.04 -13.90 -4.89
CA CYS A 235 -14.62 -13.54 -4.79
C CYS A 235 -14.36 -12.76 -3.49
N VAL A 236 -15.25 -11.82 -3.13
CA VAL A 236 -15.19 -11.08 -1.86
C VAL A 236 -15.27 -12.03 -0.67
N GLN A 237 -16.26 -12.97 -0.70
CA GLN A 237 -16.43 -13.95 0.37
C GLN A 237 -15.21 -14.87 0.52
N ALA A 238 -14.61 -15.31 -0.59
CA ALA A 238 -13.42 -16.13 -0.58
C ALA A 238 -12.23 -15.39 0.04
N VAL A 239 -12.02 -14.10 -0.31
CA VAL A 239 -10.97 -13.27 0.29
C VAL A 239 -11.17 -13.13 1.79
N LEU A 240 -12.36 -12.72 2.23
CA LEU A 240 -12.66 -12.55 3.66
C LEU A 240 -12.46 -13.85 4.46
N TYR A 241 -12.87 -14.98 3.87
CA TYR A 241 -12.67 -16.30 4.47
C TYR A 241 -11.18 -16.63 4.61
N ASN A 242 -10.42 -16.51 3.51
CA ASN A 242 -8.99 -16.87 3.50
C ASN A 242 -8.15 -15.96 4.38
N VAL A 243 -8.42 -14.65 4.39
CA VAL A 243 -7.70 -13.72 5.28
C VAL A 243 -7.91 -14.10 6.73
N LYS A 244 -9.16 -14.33 7.16
CA LYS A 244 -9.47 -14.71 8.54
C LYS A 244 -8.94 -16.07 8.95
N LEU A 245 -8.81 -16.99 8.00
CA LEU A 245 -8.36 -18.36 8.27
C LEU A 245 -6.84 -18.50 8.25
N LEU A 246 -6.14 -17.80 7.34
CA LEU A 246 -4.76 -18.10 6.99
C LEU A 246 -3.81 -16.90 7.06
N PHE A 247 -4.27 -15.69 6.65
CA PHE A 247 -3.32 -14.63 6.31
C PHE A 247 -3.37 -13.43 7.26
N GLY A 248 -4.30 -13.35 8.20
CA GLY A 248 -4.33 -12.22 9.14
C GLY A 248 -5.72 -11.95 9.72
N PHE A 249 -6.06 -10.67 9.78
CA PHE A 249 -7.29 -10.20 10.41
C PHE A 249 -8.10 -9.33 9.46
N VAL A 250 -9.40 -9.24 9.72
CA VAL A 250 -10.31 -8.35 9.01
C VAL A 250 -10.93 -7.36 9.99
N THR A 251 -10.89 -6.08 9.67
CA THR A 251 -11.52 -5.03 10.48
C THR A 251 -12.26 -4.03 9.59
N ARG A 252 -12.91 -3.06 10.18
CA ARG A 252 -13.59 -1.97 9.47
C ARG A 252 -13.00 -0.61 9.85
N SER A 253 -13.10 0.35 8.94
CA SER A 253 -12.59 1.71 9.15
C SER A 253 -13.05 2.33 10.46
N ALA A 254 -14.31 2.14 10.83
CA ALA A 254 -14.88 2.66 12.07
C ALA A 254 -14.17 2.15 13.34
N ALA A 255 -13.74 0.88 13.35
CA ALA A 255 -13.00 0.31 14.50
C ALA A 255 -11.59 0.92 14.63
N ILE A 256 -10.90 1.12 13.50
CA ILE A 256 -9.60 1.77 13.45
C ILE A 256 -9.71 3.24 13.90
N LEU A 257 -10.67 3.99 13.35
CA LEU A 257 -10.89 5.40 13.69
C LEU A 257 -11.19 5.59 15.17
N LYS A 258 -12.00 4.68 15.76
CA LYS A 258 -12.28 4.66 17.20
C LYS A 258 -11.01 4.40 18.03
N ALA A 259 -10.13 3.53 17.56
CA ALA A 259 -8.88 3.23 18.27
C ALA A 259 -7.87 4.37 18.18
N LEU A 260 -7.92 5.20 17.12
CA LEU A 260 -7.03 6.34 16.89
C LEU A 260 -7.55 7.66 17.50
N SER A 261 -8.80 7.68 17.97
CA SER A 261 -9.39 8.86 18.63
C SER A 261 -8.95 8.95 20.09
#